data_25b55f1ee7c5d8a819cad2bba40a9d9e
#
_entry.id   25b55f1ee7c5d8a819cad2bba40a9d9e
#
_cell.length_a   1.000
_cell.length_b   1.000
_cell.length_c   1.000
_cell.angle_alpha   90.00
_cell.angle_beta   90.00
_cell.angle_gamma   90.00
#
_symmetry.space_group_name_H-M   'P 1'
#
loop_
_entity.id
_entity.type
_entity.pdbx_description
1 polymer ?
#
loop_
_entity_poly.entity_id
_entity_poly.type
_entity_poly.pdbx_seq_one_letter_code
_entity_poly.pdbx_strand_id
1 'polypeptide(L)'
;MAAEIRIGTSGWQYKHWSGRFYPEKTPTGRMLQAYLDRGFDTVELNNTFYRLPLATALDRWRDATSDQFIFAVKGSRFLTHMKKLKDPEPGLARFMPLIERLGPKLGPILFQLPPRWGPDLDRLDGFLEALPNSHRYAFELRDASWHTPEVCERLRKHNIAFCAYEIAGRKSPIEITADFAYVRLHGPTDRAYEGSYTTAQLRQWARRIKDWRGSLEAVYVYFDNDDSGYAPRNALKLKELLA
;
A
#
# COMPACT_ATOMS: atom_id res chain seq x y z
N MET A 1 21.01 -7.11 -8.62
CA MET A 1 19.88 -7.18 -9.59
C MET A 1 19.14 -5.85 -9.51
N ALA A 2 18.45 -5.41 -10.57
CA ALA A 2 17.64 -4.20 -10.50
C ALA A 2 16.39 -4.44 -9.64
N ALA A 3 15.97 -3.44 -8.84
CA ALA A 3 14.79 -3.55 -7.99
C ALA A 3 13.53 -3.87 -8.80
N GLU A 4 12.66 -4.71 -8.25
CA GLU A 4 11.31 -4.92 -8.74
C GLU A 4 10.47 -3.66 -8.50
N ILE A 5 9.86 -3.09 -9.55
CA ILE A 5 9.03 -1.88 -9.41
C ILE A 5 7.58 -2.25 -9.65
N ARG A 6 6.73 -2.07 -8.63
CA ARG A 6 5.29 -2.33 -8.65
C ARG A 6 4.50 -1.04 -8.44
N ILE A 7 3.72 -0.65 -9.44
CA ILE A 7 2.92 0.57 -9.41
C ILE A 7 1.46 0.23 -9.68
N GLY A 8 0.60 0.54 -8.73
CA GLY A 8 -0.82 0.24 -8.77
C GLY A 8 -1.67 1.28 -8.06
N THR A 9 -2.86 0.87 -7.66
CA THR A 9 -3.82 1.70 -6.93
C THR A 9 -4.24 1.04 -5.62
N SER A 10 -4.75 1.83 -4.67
CA SER A 10 -5.39 1.34 -3.45
C SER A 10 -6.83 0.92 -3.78
N GLY A 11 -6.97 -0.33 -4.26
CA GLY A 11 -8.23 -0.90 -4.73
C GLY A 11 -8.46 -0.72 -6.23
N TRP A 12 -9.49 -1.42 -6.72
CA TRP A 12 -9.92 -1.40 -8.13
C TRP A 12 -11.45 -1.39 -8.28
N GLN A 13 -12.21 -1.62 -7.21
CA GLN A 13 -13.67 -1.77 -7.24
C GLN A 13 -14.39 -0.45 -6.98
N TYR A 14 -14.17 0.52 -7.85
CA TYR A 14 -14.76 1.85 -7.74
C TYR A 14 -15.79 2.09 -8.84
N LYS A 15 -17.07 2.24 -8.45
CA LYS A 15 -18.18 2.46 -9.40
C LYS A 15 -17.99 3.71 -10.25
N HIS A 16 -17.42 4.77 -9.65
CA HIS A 16 -17.17 6.04 -10.34
C HIS A 16 -16.03 5.97 -11.38
N TRP A 17 -15.30 4.85 -11.46
CA TRP A 17 -14.34 4.62 -12.54
C TRP A 17 -15.01 4.17 -13.84
N SER A 18 -16.27 3.70 -13.79
CA SER A 18 -17.07 3.38 -15.01
C SER A 18 -17.30 4.63 -15.84
N GLY A 19 -17.04 4.55 -17.15
CA GLY A 19 -17.09 5.68 -18.09
C GLY A 19 -15.90 6.64 -17.99
N ARG A 20 -15.02 6.50 -16.98
CA ARG A 20 -13.82 7.33 -16.80
C ARG A 20 -12.52 6.59 -17.06
N PHE A 21 -12.38 5.45 -16.45
CA PHE A 21 -11.21 4.56 -16.56
C PHE A 21 -11.61 3.16 -17.08
N TYR A 22 -12.68 2.59 -16.57
CA TYR A 22 -13.31 1.41 -17.12
C TYR A 22 -14.34 1.77 -18.19
N PRO A 23 -14.69 0.84 -19.10
CA PRO A 23 -15.85 1.01 -19.97
C PRO A 23 -17.12 1.36 -19.18
N GLU A 24 -18.05 2.06 -19.83
CA GLU A 24 -19.35 2.35 -19.22
C GLU A 24 -20.05 1.08 -18.74
N LYS A 25 -20.74 1.18 -17.60
CA LYS A 25 -21.54 0.09 -17.01
C LYS A 25 -20.72 -1.19 -16.71
N THR A 26 -19.40 -1.10 -16.53
CA THR A 26 -18.58 -2.25 -16.12
C THR A 26 -19.12 -2.85 -14.82
N PRO A 27 -19.59 -4.11 -14.82
CA PRO A 27 -20.08 -4.76 -13.60
C PRO A 27 -18.95 -4.95 -12.59
N THR A 28 -19.25 -4.85 -11.28
CA THR A 28 -18.25 -5.00 -10.20
C THR A 28 -17.44 -6.30 -10.34
N GLY A 29 -18.07 -7.41 -10.73
CA GLY A 29 -17.39 -8.68 -10.94
C GLY A 29 -16.42 -8.71 -12.14
N ARG A 30 -16.50 -7.73 -13.05
CA ARG A 30 -15.59 -7.58 -14.20
C ARG A 30 -14.52 -6.52 -14.00
N MET A 31 -14.57 -5.75 -12.88
CA MET A 31 -13.63 -4.65 -12.65
C MET A 31 -12.19 -5.13 -12.45
N LEU A 32 -11.97 -6.31 -11.85
CA LEU A 32 -10.61 -6.85 -11.73
C LEU A 32 -10.02 -7.13 -13.12
N GLN A 33 -10.77 -7.81 -13.98
CA GLN A 33 -10.32 -8.07 -15.36
C GLN A 33 -10.06 -6.78 -16.11
N ALA A 34 -10.96 -5.79 -16.02
CA ALA A 34 -10.76 -4.49 -16.65
C ALA A 34 -9.53 -3.75 -16.12
N TYR A 35 -9.17 -3.95 -14.85
CA TYR A 35 -7.94 -3.42 -14.25
C TYR A 35 -6.68 -4.10 -14.83
N LEU A 36 -6.72 -5.43 -14.94
CA LEU A 36 -5.64 -6.23 -15.55
C LEU A 36 -5.43 -5.87 -17.02
N ASP A 37 -6.50 -5.70 -17.79
CA ASP A 37 -6.47 -5.34 -19.22
C ASP A 37 -5.81 -3.97 -19.46
N ARG A 38 -5.71 -3.12 -18.43
CA ARG A 38 -4.99 -1.84 -18.47
C ARG A 38 -3.49 -1.97 -18.15
N GLY A 39 -2.97 -3.19 -17.96
CA GLY A 39 -1.55 -3.44 -17.75
C GLY A 39 -1.09 -3.25 -16.31
N PHE A 40 -1.99 -3.36 -15.33
CA PHE A 40 -1.61 -3.42 -13.92
C PHE A 40 -1.22 -4.84 -13.51
N ASP A 41 -0.15 -4.93 -12.76
CA ASP A 41 0.46 -6.15 -12.23
C ASP A 41 0.49 -6.17 -10.70
N THR A 42 -0.11 -5.16 -10.06
CA THR A 42 -0.24 -5.06 -8.61
C THR A 42 -1.42 -4.20 -8.21
N VAL A 43 -1.93 -4.44 -7.00
CA VAL A 43 -2.96 -3.61 -6.36
C VAL A 43 -2.82 -3.71 -4.84
N GLU A 44 -3.19 -2.66 -4.11
CA GLU A 44 -3.32 -2.68 -2.65
C GLU A 44 -4.76 -3.02 -2.26
N LEU A 45 -4.97 -4.09 -1.49
CA LEU A 45 -6.26 -4.44 -0.91
C LEU A 45 -6.59 -3.53 0.27
N ASN A 46 -7.48 -2.57 0.08
CA ASN A 46 -7.84 -1.57 1.09
C ASN A 46 -9.07 -1.98 1.92
N ASN A 47 -9.94 -2.82 1.37
CA ASN A 47 -11.16 -3.30 2.04
C ASN A 47 -10.88 -4.16 3.28
N THR A 48 -9.75 -4.87 3.33
CA THR A 48 -9.26 -5.64 4.49
C THR A 48 -9.12 -4.80 5.77
N PHE A 49 -8.91 -3.50 5.62
CA PHE A 49 -8.86 -2.54 6.72
C PHE A 49 -10.19 -2.44 7.47
N TYR A 50 -11.30 -2.37 6.75
CA TYR A 50 -12.64 -2.17 7.33
C TYR A 50 -13.30 -3.47 7.75
N ARG A 51 -13.18 -4.50 6.92
CA ARG A 51 -13.75 -5.81 7.11
C ARG A 51 -12.87 -6.87 6.46
N LEU A 52 -12.62 -7.94 7.17
CA LEU A 52 -11.91 -9.09 6.59
C LEU A 52 -12.73 -9.67 5.43
N PRO A 53 -12.14 -9.87 4.25
CA PRO A 53 -12.82 -10.49 3.13
C PRO A 53 -13.12 -11.96 3.42
N LEU A 54 -14.06 -12.53 2.69
CA LEU A 54 -14.26 -13.98 2.71
C LEU A 54 -13.04 -14.67 2.09
N ALA A 55 -12.65 -15.82 2.64
CA ALA A 55 -11.58 -16.66 2.12
C ALA A 55 -11.75 -16.94 0.61
N THR A 56 -12.97 -17.28 0.21
CA THR A 56 -13.34 -17.52 -1.20
C THR A 56 -13.18 -16.31 -2.12
N ALA A 57 -13.20 -15.09 -1.58
CA ALA A 57 -12.92 -13.89 -2.37
C ALA A 57 -11.43 -13.75 -2.67
N LEU A 58 -10.58 -14.03 -1.68
CA LEU A 58 -9.12 -14.02 -1.85
C LEU A 58 -8.67 -15.12 -2.84
N ASP A 59 -9.24 -16.32 -2.72
CA ASP A 59 -8.97 -17.41 -3.67
C ASP A 59 -9.34 -16.99 -5.10
N ARG A 60 -10.54 -16.43 -5.31
CA ARG A 60 -10.95 -15.94 -6.63
C ARG A 60 -10.04 -14.84 -7.17
N TRP A 61 -9.57 -13.91 -6.37
CA TRP A 61 -8.64 -12.87 -6.82
C TRP A 61 -7.28 -13.45 -7.18
N ARG A 62 -6.76 -14.37 -6.34
CA ARG A 62 -5.53 -15.11 -6.63
C ARG A 62 -5.65 -15.85 -7.97
N ASP A 63 -6.72 -16.62 -8.16
CA ASP A 63 -6.88 -17.50 -9.31
C ASP A 63 -7.23 -16.72 -10.61
N ALA A 64 -7.79 -15.51 -10.48
CA ALA A 64 -8.12 -14.63 -11.61
C ALA A 64 -6.94 -13.77 -12.11
N THR A 65 -5.78 -13.82 -11.48
CA THR A 65 -4.59 -13.02 -11.83
C THR A 65 -3.45 -13.91 -12.32
N SER A 66 -2.49 -13.33 -13.05
CA SER A 66 -1.27 -14.04 -13.47
C SER A 66 -0.37 -14.35 -12.27
N ASP A 67 0.56 -15.31 -12.43
CA ASP A 67 1.51 -15.68 -11.37
C ASP A 67 2.44 -14.53 -10.96
N GLN A 68 2.61 -13.54 -11.81
CA GLN A 68 3.42 -12.35 -11.54
C GLN A 68 2.66 -11.22 -10.83
N PHE A 69 1.34 -11.38 -10.62
CA PHE A 69 0.52 -10.35 -9.99
C PHE A 69 0.74 -10.33 -8.48
N ILE A 70 0.91 -9.14 -7.91
CA ILE A 70 1.15 -8.95 -6.47
C ILE A 70 0.00 -8.17 -5.83
N PHE A 71 -0.52 -8.70 -4.73
CA PHE A 71 -1.48 -8.04 -3.87
C PHE A 71 -0.78 -7.51 -2.62
N ALA A 72 -0.56 -6.21 -2.50
CA ALA A 72 -0.29 -5.62 -1.20
C ALA A 72 -1.58 -5.61 -0.37
N VAL A 73 -1.47 -5.72 0.94
CA VAL A 73 -2.65 -5.86 1.81
C VAL A 73 -2.61 -4.86 2.94
N LYS A 74 -3.65 -4.02 3.07
CA LYS A 74 -3.76 -3.12 4.22
C LYS A 74 -4.27 -3.89 5.43
N GLY A 75 -3.51 -3.85 6.51
CA GLY A 75 -3.82 -4.48 7.79
C GLY A 75 -5.12 -3.97 8.41
N SER A 76 -5.79 -4.83 9.17
CA SER A 76 -7.07 -4.53 9.78
C SER A 76 -7.01 -3.32 10.72
N ARG A 77 -8.03 -2.44 10.64
CA ARG A 77 -8.22 -1.34 11.59
C ARG A 77 -8.35 -1.80 13.05
N PHE A 78 -8.73 -3.05 13.27
CA PHE A 78 -8.78 -3.64 14.60
C PHE A 78 -7.40 -3.59 15.27
N LEU A 79 -6.35 -4.01 14.55
CA LEU A 79 -4.98 -3.99 15.04
C LEU A 79 -4.45 -2.57 15.25
N THR A 80 -4.64 -1.70 14.25
CA THR A 80 -3.97 -0.40 14.18
C THR A 80 -4.76 0.72 14.85
N HIS A 81 -6.08 0.78 14.71
CA HIS A 81 -6.93 1.89 15.18
C HIS A 81 -7.66 1.56 16.47
N MET A 82 -8.22 0.37 16.59
CA MET A 82 -9.01 -0.02 17.78
C MET A 82 -8.09 -0.45 18.92
N LYS A 83 -7.17 -1.38 18.65
CA LYS A 83 -6.20 -1.89 19.63
C LYS A 83 -4.96 -1.01 19.77
N LYS A 84 -4.65 -0.17 18.77
CA LYS A 84 -3.44 0.67 18.75
C LYS A 84 -2.19 -0.17 19.10
N LEU A 85 -2.02 -1.26 18.33
CA LEU A 85 -0.93 -2.25 18.43
C LEU A 85 -0.90 -3.07 19.73
N LYS A 86 -1.84 -2.87 20.67
CA LYS A 86 -1.89 -3.61 21.94
C LYS A 86 -2.38 -5.04 21.73
N ASP A 87 -1.77 -6.01 22.43
CA ASP A 87 -2.13 -7.43 22.40
C ASP A 87 -2.34 -7.94 20.96
N PRO A 88 -1.29 -7.95 20.10
CA PRO A 88 -1.46 -8.16 18.67
C PRO A 88 -1.81 -9.59 18.27
N GLU A 89 -1.41 -10.59 19.06
CA GLU A 89 -1.45 -12.01 18.70
C GLU A 89 -2.87 -12.50 18.33
N PRO A 90 -3.94 -12.21 19.10
CA PRO A 90 -5.29 -12.67 18.72
C PRO A 90 -5.80 -12.03 17.42
N GLY A 91 -5.39 -10.79 17.15
CA GLY A 91 -5.72 -10.08 15.91
C GLY A 91 -4.96 -10.63 14.72
N LEU A 92 -3.66 -10.84 14.87
CA LEU A 92 -2.78 -11.44 13.86
C LEU A 92 -3.20 -12.88 13.56
N ALA A 93 -3.51 -13.69 14.56
CA ALA A 93 -3.99 -15.07 14.39
C ALA A 93 -5.27 -15.19 13.53
N ARG A 94 -6.10 -14.13 13.49
CA ARG A 94 -7.27 -14.07 12.61
C ARG A 94 -6.97 -13.50 11.23
N PHE A 95 -6.04 -12.55 11.16
CA PHE A 95 -5.74 -11.79 9.95
C PHE A 95 -4.78 -12.54 9.05
N MET A 96 -3.65 -13.03 9.59
CA MET A 96 -2.57 -13.61 8.79
C MET A 96 -3.00 -14.85 7.99
N PRO A 97 -3.62 -15.89 8.57
CA PRO A 97 -4.01 -17.09 7.80
C PRO A 97 -5.00 -16.77 6.67
N LEU A 98 -5.76 -15.68 6.81
CA LEU A 98 -6.71 -15.28 5.77
C LEU A 98 -5.98 -14.68 4.56
N ILE A 99 -5.07 -13.73 4.76
CA ILE A 99 -4.37 -13.08 3.65
C ILE A 99 -3.33 -14.00 3.00
N GLU A 100 -2.78 -14.95 3.75
CA GLU A 100 -1.85 -15.99 3.25
C GLU A 100 -2.49 -16.90 2.19
N ARG A 101 -3.83 -16.90 2.06
CA ARG A 101 -4.52 -17.55 0.94
C ARG A 101 -4.15 -16.99 -0.44
N LEU A 102 -3.60 -15.78 -0.50
CA LEU A 102 -3.03 -15.22 -1.73
C LEU A 102 -1.76 -15.98 -2.18
N GLY A 103 -1.15 -16.76 -1.29
CA GLY A 103 0.04 -17.57 -1.59
C GLY A 103 1.20 -16.71 -2.08
N PRO A 104 1.88 -17.11 -3.17
CA PRO A 104 3.04 -16.37 -3.68
C PRO A 104 2.70 -14.98 -4.23
N LYS A 105 1.42 -14.66 -4.39
CA LYS A 105 0.94 -13.33 -4.82
C LYS A 105 0.73 -12.37 -3.65
N LEU A 106 0.94 -12.81 -2.39
CA LEU A 106 0.93 -11.94 -1.23
C LEU A 106 2.19 -11.07 -1.22
N GLY A 107 1.99 -9.79 -1.44
CA GLY A 107 3.01 -8.74 -1.34
C GLY A 107 3.09 -8.14 0.06
N PRO A 108 3.63 -6.91 0.18
CA PRO A 108 3.78 -6.27 1.48
C PRO A 108 2.46 -6.04 2.20
N ILE A 109 2.50 -6.16 3.52
CA ILE A 109 1.38 -5.90 4.43
C ILE A 109 1.57 -4.52 5.05
N LEU A 110 0.65 -3.60 4.80
CA LEU A 110 0.70 -2.23 5.30
C LEU A 110 -0.08 -2.08 6.60
N PHE A 111 0.57 -1.66 7.67
CA PHE A 111 -0.08 -1.22 8.89
C PHE A 111 -0.10 0.31 8.96
N GLN A 112 -1.27 0.92 8.77
CA GLN A 112 -1.44 2.36 8.89
C GLN A 112 -1.91 2.71 10.29
N LEU A 113 -1.15 3.55 11.00
CA LEU A 113 -1.52 4.06 12.33
C LEU A 113 -2.43 5.29 12.21
N PRO A 114 -3.34 5.50 13.18
CA PRO A 114 -4.27 6.62 13.12
C PRO A 114 -3.55 7.96 13.32
N PRO A 115 -4.06 9.06 12.72
CA PRO A 115 -3.63 10.40 13.08
C PRO A 115 -4.01 10.69 14.55
N ARG A 116 -3.30 11.62 15.18
CA ARG A 116 -3.52 12.01 16.58
C ARG A 116 -3.33 10.88 17.59
N TRP A 117 -2.41 9.98 17.31
CA TRP A 117 -1.89 9.00 18.25
C TRP A 117 -0.36 9.02 18.16
N GLY A 118 0.24 9.55 19.23
CA GLY A 118 1.69 9.66 19.37
C GLY A 118 2.37 8.33 19.67
N PRO A 119 3.72 8.30 19.68
CA PRO A 119 4.53 7.13 19.89
C PRO A 119 4.23 6.43 21.22
N ASP A 120 4.08 5.12 21.15
CA ASP A 120 4.11 4.17 22.24
C ASP A 120 5.09 3.08 21.79
N LEU A 121 6.35 3.25 22.17
CA LEU A 121 7.44 2.43 21.65
C LEU A 121 7.37 0.99 22.14
N ASP A 122 6.91 0.77 23.37
CA ASP A 122 6.74 -0.56 23.92
C ASP A 122 5.67 -1.35 23.13
N ARG A 123 4.56 -0.69 22.76
CA ARG A 123 3.56 -1.31 21.89
C ARG A 123 4.06 -1.53 20.47
N LEU A 124 4.89 -0.61 19.95
CA LEU A 124 5.50 -0.81 18.65
C LEU A 124 6.40 -2.03 18.67
N ASP A 125 7.32 -2.11 19.63
CA ASP A 125 8.27 -3.22 19.76
C ASP A 125 7.54 -4.55 19.90
N GLY A 126 6.58 -4.65 20.82
CA GLY A 126 5.78 -5.88 20.98
C GLY A 126 4.97 -6.27 19.74
N PHE A 127 4.50 -5.27 18.96
CA PHE A 127 3.82 -5.55 17.70
C PHE A 127 4.78 -6.05 16.62
N LEU A 128 5.97 -5.41 16.49
CA LEU A 128 6.98 -5.82 15.52
C LEU A 128 7.50 -7.23 15.80
N GLU A 129 7.72 -7.57 17.07
CA GLU A 129 8.16 -8.91 17.51
C GLU A 129 7.09 -9.99 17.25
N ALA A 130 5.80 -9.64 17.32
CA ALA A 130 4.71 -10.57 17.05
C ALA A 130 4.47 -10.84 15.55
N LEU A 131 5.09 -10.08 14.63
CA LEU A 131 4.92 -10.28 13.20
C LEU A 131 5.73 -11.49 12.71
N PRO A 132 5.12 -12.41 11.91
CA PRO A 132 5.88 -13.48 11.25
C PRO A 132 6.98 -12.92 10.32
N ASN A 133 8.20 -13.43 10.42
CA ASN A 133 9.35 -12.98 9.63
C ASN A 133 9.28 -13.37 8.13
N SER A 134 8.26 -14.13 7.72
CA SER A 134 8.11 -14.65 6.35
C SER A 134 7.50 -13.63 5.36
N HIS A 135 7.13 -12.44 5.81
CA HIS A 135 6.44 -11.45 4.99
C HIS A 135 7.13 -10.09 5.03
N ARG A 136 6.89 -9.28 4.00
CA ARG A 136 7.27 -7.86 3.97
C ARG A 136 6.20 -7.01 4.65
N TYR A 137 6.62 -6.08 5.50
CA TYR A 137 5.72 -5.17 6.21
C TYR A 137 6.08 -3.71 5.97
N ALA A 138 5.07 -2.85 5.91
CA ALA A 138 5.24 -1.41 5.85
C ALA A 138 4.39 -0.72 6.92
N PHE A 139 4.89 0.38 7.49
CA PHE A 139 4.16 1.20 8.45
C PHE A 139 3.92 2.60 7.91
N GLU A 140 2.66 3.02 7.82
CA GLU A 140 2.24 4.37 7.50
C GLU A 140 1.89 5.12 8.79
N LEU A 141 2.76 6.03 9.21
CA LEU A 141 2.69 6.74 10.48
C LEU A 141 2.06 8.13 10.26
N ARG A 142 0.73 8.26 10.49
CA ARG A 142 -0.05 9.47 10.17
C ARG A 142 0.14 10.63 11.13
N ASP A 143 0.64 10.40 12.33
CA ASP A 143 1.01 11.43 13.29
C ASP A 143 2.52 11.72 13.18
N ALA A 144 2.87 13.00 13.01
CA ALA A 144 4.25 13.40 12.78
C ALA A 144 5.19 13.12 13.97
N SER A 145 4.64 12.95 15.17
CA SER A 145 5.45 12.59 16.35
C SER A 145 6.10 11.20 16.27
N TRP A 146 5.61 10.33 15.39
CA TRP A 146 6.25 9.05 15.07
C TRP A 146 7.45 9.17 14.12
N HIS A 147 7.65 10.32 13.46
CA HIS A 147 8.71 10.51 12.48
C HIS A 147 10.04 10.84 13.17
N THR A 148 10.56 9.90 13.94
CA THR A 148 11.80 10.05 14.72
C THR A 148 12.86 9.03 14.29
N PRO A 149 14.16 9.35 14.43
CA PRO A 149 15.23 8.39 14.18
C PRO A 149 15.07 7.09 14.98
N GLU A 150 14.56 7.19 16.19
CA GLU A 150 14.35 6.06 17.10
C GLU A 150 13.29 5.08 16.56
N VAL A 151 12.19 5.58 15.98
CA VAL A 151 11.17 4.75 15.32
C VAL A 151 11.72 4.13 14.04
N CYS A 152 12.45 4.91 13.22
CA CYS A 152 13.09 4.40 12.02
C CYS A 152 14.09 3.28 12.31
N GLU A 153 14.85 3.38 13.41
CA GLU A 153 15.80 2.35 13.83
C GLU A 153 15.11 1.04 14.20
N ARG A 154 13.96 1.10 14.91
CA ARG A 154 13.13 -0.07 15.21
C ARG A 154 12.62 -0.75 13.94
N LEU A 155 12.08 0.03 13.00
CA LEU A 155 11.62 -0.51 11.72
C LEU A 155 12.77 -1.17 10.95
N ARG A 156 13.95 -0.52 10.93
CA ARG A 156 15.15 -1.02 10.25
C ARG A 156 15.64 -2.34 10.83
N LYS A 157 15.64 -2.47 12.15
CA LYS A 157 16.04 -3.70 12.86
C LYS A 157 15.20 -4.91 12.41
N HIS A 158 13.93 -4.70 12.05
CA HIS A 158 13.00 -5.73 11.60
C HIS A 158 12.82 -5.80 10.08
N ASN A 159 13.63 -5.06 9.30
CA ASN A 159 13.48 -4.94 7.83
C ASN A 159 12.06 -4.54 7.41
N ILE A 160 11.46 -3.60 8.11
CA ILE A 160 10.10 -3.09 7.89
C ILE A 160 10.16 -1.71 7.23
N ALA A 161 9.43 -1.51 6.13
CA ALA A 161 9.47 -0.26 5.40
C ALA A 161 8.71 0.85 6.12
N PHE A 162 9.35 2.01 6.28
CA PHE A 162 8.66 3.26 6.53
C PHE A 162 7.89 3.65 5.27
N CYS A 163 6.55 3.67 5.34
CA CYS A 163 5.72 4.06 4.21
C CYS A 163 5.82 5.57 3.97
N ALA A 164 6.45 5.97 2.88
CA ALA A 164 6.41 7.36 2.43
C ALA A 164 5.03 7.69 1.86
N TYR A 165 4.45 8.83 2.25
CA TYR A 165 3.12 9.21 1.78
C TYR A 165 2.95 10.71 1.56
N GLU A 166 2.00 11.05 0.69
CA GLU A 166 1.49 12.42 0.51
C GLU A 166 -0.03 12.41 0.73
N ILE A 167 -0.55 13.29 1.59
CA ILE A 167 -1.98 13.42 1.88
C ILE A 167 -2.35 14.81 2.38
N ALA A 168 -3.41 15.40 1.85
CA ALA A 168 -3.97 16.67 2.33
C ALA A 168 -2.88 17.75 2.54
N GLY A 169 -2.05 17.98 1.53
CA GLY A 169 -0.95 18.95 1.53
C GLY A 169 0.25 18.57 2.41
N ARG A 170 0.19 17.45 3.13
CA ARG A 170 1.28 16.96 3.99
C ARG A 170 2.07 15.87 3.30
N LYS A 171 3.37 15.84 3.56
CA LYS A 171 4.29 14.80 3.11
C LYS A 171 5.00 14.19 4.31
N SER A 172 5.09 12.87 4.35
CA SER A 172 5.96 12.23 5.33
C SER A 172 7.43 12.47 4.98
N PRO A 173 8.36 12.26 5.92
CA PRO A 173 9.76 12.00 5.57
C PRO A 173 9.86 10.85 4.58
N ILE A 174 10.99 10.77 3.90
CA ILE A 174 11.35 9.66 3.03
C ILE A 174 12.51 8.94 3.65
N GLU A 175 12.19 7.87 4.39
CA GLU A 175 13.14 7.05 5.12
C GLU A 175 13.17 5.65 4.51
N ILE A 176 14.37 5.14 4.26
CA ILE A 176 14.58 3.75 3.84
C ILE A 176 14.97 2.95 5.06
N THR A 177 14.05 2.11 5.52
CA THR A 177 14.22 1.28 6.72
C THR A 177 14.16 -0.22 6.43
N ALA A 178 14.01 -0.61 5.15
CA ALA A 178 13.97 -1.99 4.69
C ALA A 178 14.70 -2.13 3.34
N ASP A 179 14.88 -3.37 2.90
CA ASP A 179 15.38 -3.69 1.56
C ASP A 179 14.39 -3.35 0.43
N PHE A 180 13.23 -2.81 0.77
CA PHE A 180 12.24 -2.33 -0.18
C PHE A 180 11.64 -0.99 0.27
N ALA A 181 11.07 -0.23 -0.68
CA ALA A 181 10.31 0.99 -0.40
C ALA A 181 8.81 0.79 -0.61
N TYR A 182 8.01 1.47 0.22
CA TYR A 182 6.55 1.50 0.10
C TYR A 182 6.06 2.94 0.08
N VAL A 183 5.29 3.30 -0.95
CA VAL A 183 4.83 4.68 -1.18
C VAL A 183 3.32 4.72 -1.38
N ARG A 184 2.64 5.67 -0.73
CA ARG A 184 1.22 5.92 -0.91
C ARG A 184 0.95 7.37 -1.30
N LEU A 185 0.27 7.58 -2.42
CA LEU A 185 -0.01 8.88 -3.01
C LEU A 185 -1.51 9.16 -2.96
N HIS A 186 -1.94 9.90 -1.92
CA HIS A 186 -3.36 10.15 -1.62
C HIS A 186 -3.91 11.45 -2.23
N GLY A 187 -3.19 12.05 -3.15
CA GLY A 187 -3.57 13.29 -3.82
C GLY A 187 -2.65 14.46 -3.48
N PRO A 188 -2.43 15.34 -4.48
CA PRO A 188 -1.49 16.46 -4.36
C PRO A 188 -2.10 17.72 -3.73
N THR A 189 -3.41 17.72 -3.45
CA THR A 189 -4.12 18.90 -2.95
C THR A 189 -4.14 18.94 -1.42
N ASP A 190 -4.70 20.00 -0.85
CA ASP A 190 -4.94 20.16 0.59
C ASP A 190 -6.09 19.27 1.11
N ARG A 191 -6.81 18.62 0.22
CA ARG A 191 -7.84 17.63 0.53
C ARG A 191 -7.36 16.22 0.28
N ALA A 192 -7.66 15.32 1.21
CA ALA A 192 -7.29 13.93 1.11
C ALA A 192 -8.06 13.23 -0.02
N TYR A 193 -7.34 12.39 -0.77
CA TYR A 193 -7.87 11.54 -1.85
C TYR A 193 -8.32 12.31 -3.11
N GLU A 194 -8.14 13.63 -3.17
CA GLU A 194 -8.57 14.49 -4.27
C GLU A 194 -7.40 14.95 -5.16
N GLY A 195 -7.74 15.22 -6.41
CA GLY A 195 -6.87 15.85 -7.40
C GLY A 195 -5.94 14.90 -8.13
N SER A 196 -5.42 15.38 -9.25
CA SER A 196 -4.49 14.66 -10.12
C SER A 196 -3.08 15.17 -9.92
N TYR A 197 -2.12 14.26 -9.79
CA TYR A 197 -0.69 14.62 -9.84
C TYR A 197 -0.31 15.15 -11.20
N THR A 198 0.40 16.27 -11.22
CA THR A 198 0.99 16.82 -12.45
C THR A 198 2.13 15.94 -12.97
N THR A 199 2.42 16.03 -14.24
CA THR A 199 3.59 15.32 -14.83
C THR A 199 4.90 15.71 -14.15
N ALA A 200 5.04 16.96 -13.68
CA ALA A 200 6.23 17.41 -12.96
C ALA A 200 6.39 16.68 -11.60
N GLN A 201 5.30 16.54 -10.85
CA GLN A 201 5.29 15.79 -9.59
C GLN A 201 5.57 14.30 -9.81
N LEU A 202 4.96 13.69 -10.83
CA LEU A 202 5.23 12.30 -11.18
C LEU A 202 6.68 12.08 -11.65
N ARG A 203 7.30 13.04 -12.36
CA ARG A 203 8.74 12.98 -12.72
C ARG A 203 9.65 13.06 -11.50
N GLN A 204 9.25 13.77 -10.44
CA GLN A 204 10.01 13.78 -9.17
C GLN A 204 9.99 12.39 -8.53
N TRP A 205 8.83 11.74 -8.47
CA TRP A 205 8.71 10.37 -8.00
C TRP A 205 9.47 9.38 -8.88
N ALA A 206 9.37 9.51 -10.21
CA ALA A 206 10.10 8.65 -11.16
C ALA A 206 11.62 8.73 -10.94
N ARG A 207 12.19 9.94 -10.74
CA ARG A 207 13.62 10.10 -10.43
C ARG A 207 14.00 9.37 -9.15
N ARG A 208 13.25 9.57 -8.07
CA ARG A 208 13.50 8.91 -6.79
C ARG A 208 13.42 7.38 -6.89
N ILE A 209 12.43 6.86 -7.61
CA ILE A 209 12.30 5.41 -7.83
C ILE A 209 13.49 4.88 -8.63
N LYS A 210 13.98 5.64 -9.61
CA LYS A 210 15.20 5.29 -10.37
C LYS A 210 16.44 5.25 -9.47
N ASP A 211 16.57 6.20 -8.55
CA ASP A 211 17.68 6.22 -7.59
C ASP A 211 17.62 4.98 -6.66
N TRP A 212 16.43 4.57 -6.22
CA TRP A 212 16.24 3.37 -5.40
C TRP A 212 16.48 2.05 -6.14
N ARG A 213 16.32 2.05 -7.48
CA ARG A 213 16.44 0.84 -8.32
C ARG A 213 17.78 0.13 -8.19
N GLY A 214 18.84 0.85 -7.83
CA GLY A 214 20.18 0.31 -7.64
C GLY A 214 20.49 -0.21 -6.24
N SER A 215 19.68 0.13 -5.24
CA SER A 215 19.97 -0.13 -3.82
C SER A 215 18.92 -0.96 -3.11
N LEU A 216 17.72 -1.10 -3.66
CA LEU A 216 16.63 -1.85 -3.05
C LEU A 216 16.30 -3.10 -3.87
N GLU A 217 15.64 -4.07 -3.23
CA GLU A 217 15.11 -5.26 -3.90
C GLU A 217 13.79 -4.96 -4.61
N ALA A 218 12.93 -4.10 -4.01
CA ALA A 218 11.63 -3.75 -4.59
C ALA A 218 11.18 -2.32 -4.24
N VAL A 219 10.31 -1.76 -5.08
CA VAL A 219 9.61 -0.50 -4.81
C VAL A 219 8.13 -0.68 -5.11
N TYR A 220 7.29 -0.43 -4.12
CA TYR A 220 5.83 -0.50 -4.23
C TYR A 220 5.24 0.90 -4.14
N VAL A 221 4.43 1.29 -5.13
CA VAL A 221 3.77 2.60 -5.18
C VAL A 221 2.28 2.43 -5.43
N TYR A 222 1.45 2.93 -4.51
CA TYR A 222 0.01 2.85 -4.63
C TYR A 222 -0.64 4.23 -4.60
N PHE A 223 -1.40 4.52 -5.65
CA PHE A 223 -2.20 5.74 -5.76
C PHE A 223 -3.57 5.53 -5.12
N ASP A 224 -3.97 6.49 -4.28
CA ASP A 224 -5.23 6.48 -3.52
C ASP A 224 -6.02 7.80 -3.72
N ASN A 225 -5.68 8.57 -4.76
CA ASN A 225 -6.36 9.80 -5.16
C ASN A 225 -7.45 9.50 -6.21
N ASP A 226 -8.49 8.79 -5.78
CA ASP A 226 -9.43 8.18 -6.71
C ASP A 226 -10.78 8.89 -6.86
N ASP A 227 -10.98 10.07 -6.25
CA ASP A 227 -12.22 10.84 -6.28
C ASP A 227 -12.83 10.98 -7.69
N SER A 228 -12.00 11.12 -8.72
CA SER A 228 -12.40 11.27 -10.12
C SER A 228 -11.74 10.27 -11.07
N GLY A 229 -11.25 9.14 -10.55
CA GLY A 229 -10.51 8.15 -11.31
C GLY A 229 -9.11 8.63 -11.72
N TYR A 230 -8.52 9.53 -10.93
CA TYR A 230 -7.15 10.01 -11.16
C TYR A 230 -6.10 8.97 -10.77
N ALA A 231 -6.33 8.20 -9.70
CA ALA A 231 -5.39 7.21 -9.21
C ALA A 231 -4.86 6.27 -10.32
N PRO A 232 -5.69 5.55 -11.10
CA PRO A 232 -5.19 4.66 -12.13
C PRO A 232 -4.50 5.40 -13.27
N ARG A 233 -4.93 6.62 -13.61
CA ARG A 233 -4.27 7.43 -14.67
C ARG A 233 -2.90 7.90 -14.24
N ASN A 234 -2.76 8.36 -12.99
CA ASN A 234 -1.47 8.77 -12.43
C ASN A 234 -0.51 7.59 -12.29
N ALA A 235 -1.02 6.41 -11.89
CA ALA A 235 -0.24 5.18 -11.80
C ALA A 235 0.30 4.78 -13.19
N LEU A 236 -0.53 4.75 -14.23
CA LEU A 236 -0.09 4.47 -15.60
C LEU A 236 0.92 5.51 -16.10
N LYS A 237 0.70 6.81 -15.81
CA LYS A 237 1.65 7.85 -16.20
C LYS A 237 3.00 7.70 -15.49
N LEU A 238 3.01 7.28 -14.24
CA LEU A 238 4.26 7.00 -13.53
C LEU A 238 4.97 5.77 -14.12
N LYS A 239 4.23 4.70 -14.48
CA LYS A 239 4.81 3.54 -15.20
C LYS A 239 5.47 3.97 -16.51
N GLU A 240 4.79 4.80 -17.32
CA GLU A 240 5.35 5.35 -18.56
C GLU A 240 6.65 6.14 -18.36
N LEU A 241 6.76 6.93 -17.28
CA LEU A 241 7.96 7.72 -16.96
C LEU A 241 9.15 6.87 -16.48
N LEU A 242 8.90 5.60 -16.14
CA LEU A 242 9.92 4.65 -15.66
C LEU A 242 10.35 3.64 -16.72
N ALA A 243 9.53 3.44 -17.74
CA ALA A 243 9.88 2.65 -18.92
C ALA A 243 11.01 3.32 -19.71
#